data_b21de63ecaef021a306bcd66ba1fbd54
#
_entry.id   b21de63ecaef021a306bcd66ba1fbd54
#
_cell.length_a   1.000
_cell.length_b   1.000
_cell.length_c   1.000
_cell.angle_alpha   90.00
_cell.angle_beta   90.00
_cell.angle_gamma   90.00
#
_symmetry.space_group_name_H-M   'P 1'
#
loop_
_entity.id
_entity.type
_entity.pdbx_description
1 polymer ?
#
loop_
_entity_poly.entity_id
_entity_poly.type
_entity_poly.pdbx_seq_one_letter_code
_entity_poly.pdbx_strand_id
1 'polypeptide(L)'
;MRMGLRIADVKRALFIEHDHVTLSGPLWRAFNNRGYEVVRMPVVKEENFDNPNVQVQWPDFSEYDVIVPMGSPWGVWEDERIGNWLLPELERVTAAHNAGQPIFGVCFGGQLMARALGGSVARAPLS
;
A
#
# COMPACT_ATOMS: atom_id res chain seq x y z
N MET A 1 -3.67 21.12 -7.27
CA MET A 1 -4.33 20.99 -8.58
C MET A 1 -3.44 20.22 -9.53
N ARG A 2 -4.00 19.32 -10.28
CA ARG A 2 -3.23 18.62 -11.30
C ARG A 2 -3.00 19.51 -12.49
N MET A 3 -1.82 19.44 -13.04
CA MET A 3 -1.38 20.36 -14.09
C MET A 3 -1.92 20.03 -15.48
N GLY A 4 -2.94 19.19 -15.57
CA GLY A 4 -3.52 18.84 -16.87
C GLY A 4 -2.70 17.87 -17.68
N LEU A 5 -1.67 17.25 -17.07
CA LEU A 5 -0.88 16.22 -17.74
C LEU A 5 -1.58 14.86 -17.71
N ARG A 6 -2.58 14.74 -16.85
CA ARG A 6 -3.38 13.54 -16.78
C ARG A 6 -4.42 13.54 -17.89
N ILE A 7 -4.51 12.45 -18.63
CA ILE A 7 -5.55 12.28 -19.63
C ILE A 7 -6.89 12.18 -18.92
N ALA A 8 -7.87 12.97 -19.37
CA ALA A 8 -9.21 12.94 -18.79
C ALA A 8 -9.78 11.52 -18.89
N ASP A 9 -10.47 11.08 -17.87
CA ASP A 9 -11.11 9.78 -17.73
C ASP A 9 -10.17 8.58 -17.57
N VAL A 10 -8.85 8.80 -17.59
CA VAL A 10 -7.91 7.73 -17.25
C VAL A 10 -7.78 7.66 -15.73
N LYS A 11 -8.16 6.52 -15.18
CA LYS A 11 -8.03 6.28 -13.74
C LYS A 11 -6.63 5.81 -13.40
N ARG A 12 -6.16 6.18 -12.21
CA ARG A 12 -4.81 5.85 -11.74
C ARG A 12 -4.90 5.01 -10.48
N ALA A 13 -4.12 3.95 -10.43
CA ALA A 13 -4.02 3.06 -9.28
C ALA A 13 -2.59 3.08 -8.73
N LEU A 14 -2.48 3.27 -7.41
CA LEU A 14 -1.18 3.18 -6.73
C LEU A 14 -1.08 1.81 -6.05
N PHE A 15 -0.16 0.99 -6.52
CA PHE A 15 0.14 -0.31 -5.91
C PHE A 15 1.32 -0.15 -4.97
N ILE A 16 1.10 -0.39 -3.68
CA ILE A 16 2.15 -0.32 -2.67
C ILE A 16 2.69 -1.73 -2.49
N GLU A 17 3.91 -1.95 -2.99
CA GLU A 17 4.58 -3.26 -2.96
C GLU A 17 5.60 -3.26 -1.84
N HIS A 18 5.29 -3.92 -0.73
CA HIS A 18 6.09 -3.81 0.49
C HIS A 18 7.43 -4.49 0.44
N ASP A 19 7.58 -5.51 -0.43
CA ASP A 19 8.83 -6.24 -0.59
C ASP A 19 9.03 -6.67 -2.04
N HIS A 20 10.19 -7.26 -2.33
CA HIS A 20 10.54 -7.66 -3.70
C HIS A 20 10.08 -9.07 -4.07
N VAL A 21 9.59 -9.85 -3.10
CA VAL A 21 9.22 -11.26 -3.30
C VAL A 21 7.71 -11.44 -3.49
N THR A 22 6.90 -10.63 -2.78
CA THR A 22 5.45 -10.73 -2.86
C THR A 22 4.97 -10.30 -4.24
N LEU A 23 4.34 -11.23 -4.95
CA LEU A 23 3.96 -11.00 -6.34
C LEU A 23 2.64 -10.26 -6.44
N SER A 24 2.63 -9.16 -7.18
CA SER A 24 1.41 -8.39 -7.45
C SER A 24 1.05 -8.40 -8.93
N GLY A 25 1.83 -9.11 -9.76
CA GLY A 25 1.71 -9.06 -11.21
C GLY A 25 0.32 -9.34 -11.76
N PRO A 26 -0.35 -10.43 -11.37
CA PRO A 26 -1.69 -10.70 -11.91
C PRO A 26 -2.69 -9.59 -11.59
N LEU A 27 -2.60 -9.00 -10.41
CA LEU A 27 -3.54 -7.96 -9.99
C LEU A 27 -3.29 -6.63 -10.70
N TRP A 28 -2.04 -6.16 -10.75
CA TRP A 28 -1.79 -4.88 -11.43
C TRP A 28 -2.03 -4.99 -12.94
N ARG A 29 -1.81 -6.17 -13.52
CA ARG A 29 -2.13 -6.41 -14.93
C ARG A 29 -3.64 -6.35 -15.17
N ALA A 30 -4.43 -6.89 -14.25
CA ALA A 30 -5.89 -6.81 -14.35
C ALA A 30 -6.37 -5.35 -14.34
N PHE A 31 -5.79 -4.52 -13.47
CA PHE A 31 -6.09 -3.09 -13.45
C PHE A 31 -5.68 -2.42 -14.75
N ASN A 32 -4.48 -2.72 -15.22
CA ASN A 32 -3.97 -2.15 -16.47
C ASN A 32 -4.85 -2.54 -17.66
N ASN A 33 -5.29 -3.80 -17.72
CA ASN A 33 -6.17 -4.30 -18.77
C ASN A 33 -7.54 -3.63 -18.77
N ARG A 34 -7.92 -3.04 -17.64
CA ARG A 34 -9.18 -2.30 -17.52
C ARG A 34 -9.01 -0.80 -17.70
N GLY A 35 -7.87 -0.38 -18.19
CA GLY A 35 -7.62 1.01 -18.54
C GLY A 35 -7.03 1.86 -17.43
N TYR A 36 -6.66 1.27 -16.29
CA TYR A 36 -5.96 2.03 -15.25
C TYR A 36 -4.52 2.28 -15.63
N GLU A 37 -4.05 3.49 -15.35
CA GLU A 37 -2.63 3.75 -15.30
C GLU A 37 -2.14 3.24 -13.93
N VAL A 38 -1.29 2.24 -13.94
CA VAL A 38 -0.79 1.60 -12.72
C VAL A 38 0.59 2.17 -12.37
N VAL A 39 0.70 2.68 -11.14
CA VAL A 39 1.98 3.08 -10.57
C VAL A 39 2.33 2.08 -9.48
N ARG A 40 3.50 1.47 -9.58
CA ARG A 40 3.97 0.49 -8.62
C ARG A 40 5.04 1.14 -7.76
N MET A 41 4.79 1.18 -6.45
CA MET A 41 5.69 1.81 -5.49
C MET A 41 6.34 0.76 -4.61
N PRO A 42 7.65 0.53 -4.74
CA PRO A 42 8.35 -0.39 -3.83
C PRO A 42 8.62 0.31 -2.49
N VAL A 43 8.42 -0.41 -1.40
CA VAL A 43 8.69 0.10 -0.05
C VAL A 43 10.05 -0.38 0.42
N VAL A 44 10.24 -1.69 0.56
CA VAL A 44 11.51 -2.27 0.98
C VAL A 44 12.15 -2.97 -0.22
N LYS A 45 13.27 -2.46 -0.66
CA LYS A 45 14.00 -3.04 -1.79
C LYS A 45 14.74 -4.29 -1.34
N GLU A 46 15.11 -5.14 -2.29
CA GLU A 46 15.80 -6.39 -2.03
C GLU A 46 17.03 -6.20 -1.14
N GLU A 47 17.83 -5.18 -1.41
CA GLU A 47 19.03 -4.88 -0.65
C GLU A 47 18.78 -4.57 0.83
N ASN A 48 17.54 -4.21 1.19
CA ASN A 48 17.16 -3.86 2.55
C ASN A 48 16.27 -4.92 3.20
N PHE A 49 16.12 -6.07 2.56
CA PHE A 49 15.17 -7.08 3.04
C PHE A 49 15.45 -7.55 4.47
N ASP A 50 16.74 -7.70 4.81
CA ASP A 50 17.13 -8.14 6.15
C ASP A 50 17.13 -7.02 7.19
N ASN A 51 17.02 -5.77 6.75
CA ASN A 51 16.93 -4.59 7.60
C ASN A 51 15.78 -3.71 7.09
N PRO A 52 14.53 -4.17 7.26
CA PRO A 52 13.39 -3.57 6.54
C PRO A 52 12.87 -2.25 7.11
N ASN A 53 13.41 -1.75 8.21
CA ASN A 53 12.89 -0.53 8.84
C ASN A 53 13.44 0.72 8.15
N VAL A 54 13.20 0.84 6.86
CA VAL A 54 13.72 1.93 6.03
C VAL A 54 12.82 3.15 6.05
N GLN A 55 13.39 4.31 5.74
CA GLN A 55 12.61 5.53 5.51
C GLN A 55 12.08 5.52 4.08
N VAL A 56 10.86 6.00 3.91
CA VAL A 56 10.18 5.98 2.61
C VAL A 56 9.62 7.38 2.32
N GLN A 57 9.81 7.85 1.10
CA GLN A 57 9.14 9.04 0.62
C GLN A 57 7.82 8.63 -0.01
N TRP A 58 6.73 8.99 0.63
CA TRP A 58 5.40 8.62 0.18
C TRP A 58 4.87 9.61 -0.84
N PRO A 59 4.24 9.14 -1.93
CA PRO A 59 3.55 10.05 -2.84
C PRO A 59 2.28 10.60 -2.23
N ASP A 60 1.71 11.60 -2.86
CA ASP A 60 0.42 12.14 -2.47
C ASP A 60 -0.68 11.18 -2.94
N PHE A 61 -1.34 10.51 -2.01
CA PHE A 61 -2.38 9.52 -2.33
C PHE A 61 -3.57 10.15 -3.06
N SER A 62 -3.81 11.45 -2.86
CA SER A 62 -4.96 12.12 -3.50
C SER A 62 -4.84 12.21 -5.02
N GLU A 63 -3.65 11.95 -5.57
CA GLU A 63 -3.46 11.95 -7.01
C GLU A 63 -3.86 10.63 -7.68
N TYR A 64 -4.39 9.70 -6.91
CA TYR A 64 -4.78 8.37 -7.40
C TYR A 64 -6.27 8.14 -7.18
N ASP A 65 -6.86 7.32 -8.03
CA ASP A 65 -8.27 6.96 -7.93
C ASP A 65 -8.50 5.77 -7.00
N VAL A 66 -7.49 4.91 -6.87
CA VAL A 66 -7.51 3.78 -5.95
C VAL A 66 -6.12 3.51 -5.40
N ILE A 67 -6.07 3.17 -4.12
CA ILE A 67 -4.84 2.77 -3.44
C ILE A 67 -4.91 1.28 -3.19
N VAL A 68 -3.86 0.55 -3.56
CA VAL A 68 -3.83 -0.91 -3.46
C VAL A 68 -2.60 -1.32 -2.63
N PRO A 69 -2.71 -1.32 -1.30
CA PRO A 69 -1.64 -1.88 -0.46
C PRO A 69 -1.64 -3.40 -0.59
N MET A 70 -0.49 -3.94 -0.93
CA MET A 70 -0.31 -5.35 -1.24
C MET A 70 0.15 -6.15 -0.02
N GLY A 71 0.46 -7.41 -0.23
CA GLY A 71 0.99 -8.30 0.78
C GLY A 71 2.37 -7.92 1.28
N SER A 72 2.81 -8.59 2.33
CA SER A 72 4.11 -8.35 2.95
C SER A 72 4.51 -9.59 3.75
N PRO A 73 5.81 -9.91 3.84
CA PRO A 73 6.27 -10.96 4.73
C PRO A 73 6.24 -10.55 6.21
N TRP A 74 6.07 -9.24 6.48
CA TRP A 74 6.00 -8.72 7.85
C TRP A 74 4.56 -8.55 8.27
N GLY A 75 4.33 -8.48 9.59
CA GLY A 75 2.98 -8.28 10.13
C GLY A 75 2.70 -6.81 10.43
N VAL A 76 1.44 -6.41 10.34
CA VAL A 76 1.03 -5.02 10.64
C VAL A 76 1.16 -4.67 12.12
N TRP A 77 1.54 -5.63 12.97
CA TRP A 77 1.79 -5.43 14.40
C TRP A 77 3.26 -5.24 14.74
N GLU A 78 4.16 -5.31 13.74
CA GLU A 78 5.61 -5.29 13.97
C GLU A 78 6.18 -3.87 13.93
N ASP A 79 5.62 -2.98 14.76
CA ASP A 79 6.01 -1.58 14.78
C ASP A 79 7.51 -1.37 15.02
N GLU A 80 8.14 -2.23 15.82
CA GLU A 80 9.56 -2.12 16.10
C GLU A 80 10.41 -2.49 14.89
N ARG A 81 9.90 -3.37 14.04
CA ARG A 81 10.66 -3.89 12.91
C ARG A 81 10.49 -3.08 11.63
N ILE A 82 9.31 -2.50 11.42
CA ILE A 82 8.97 -1.81 10.18
C ILE A 82 8.28 -0.47 10.42
N GLY A 83 8.33 0.04 11.64
CA GLY A 83 7.59 1.24 12.03
C GLY A 83 7.94 2.48 11.22
N ASN A 84 9.17 2.59 10.70
CA ASN A 84 9.58 3.77 9.95
C ASN A 84 8.74 3.99 8.68
N TRP A 85 8.19 2.93 8.10
CA TRP A 85 7.28 3.08 6.97
C TRP A 85 5.85 2.63 7.29
N LEU A 86 5.68 1.69 8.23
CA LEU A 86 4.35 1.20 8.60
C LEU A 86 3.49 2.32 9.20
N LEU A 87 4.03 3.08 10.14
CA LEU A 87 3.26 4.14 10.80
C LEU A 87 2.86 5.25 9.85
N PRO A 88 3.76 5.77 9.00
CA PRO A 88 3.36 6.72 7.96
C PRO A 88 2.34 6.14 6.97
N GLU A 89 2.45 4.87 6.61
CA GLU A 89 1.49 4.24 5.71
C GLU A 89 0.10 4.17 6.36
N LEU A 90 0.03 3.75 7.63
CA LEU A 90 -1.23 3.75 8.39
C LEU A 90 -1.88 5.13 8.39
N GLU A 91 -1.08 6.16 8.61
CA GLU A 91 -1.56 7.54 8.64
C GLU A 91 -2.15 7.96 7.30
N ARG A 92 -1.46 7.65 6.21
CA ARG A 92 -1.91 7.99 4.86
C ARG A 92 -3.14 7.20 4.43
N VAL A 93 -3.18 5.93 4.78
CA VAL A 93 -4.34 5.07 4.48
C VAL A 93 -5.56 5.54 5.26
N THR A 94 -5.38 5.92 6.52
CA THR A 94 -6.47 6.48 7.33
C THR A 94 -7.00 7.78 6.73
N ALA A 95 -6.10 8.67 6.32
CA ALA A 95 -6.50 9.93 5.69
C ALA A 95 -7.24 9.69 4.37
N ALA A 96 -6.76 8.76 3.55
CA ALA A 96 -7.41 8.41 2.29
C ALA A 96 -8.81 7.83 2.52
N HIS A 97 -8.94 6.95 3.51
CA HIS A 97 -10.23 6.39 3.87
C HIS A 97 -11.20 7.49 4.31
N ASN A 98 -10.75 8.39 5.18
CA ASN A 98 -11.59 9.49 5.67
C ASN A 98 -12.00 10.45 4.56
N ALA A 99 -11.20 10.55 3.51
CA ALA A 99 -11.52 11.37 2.34
C ALA A 99 -12.43 10.63 1.34
N GLY A 100 -12.85 9.40 1.63
CA GLY A 100 -13.70 8.61 0.75
C GLY A 100 -12.97 7.99 -0.43
N GLN A 101 -11.65 7.93 -0.41
CA GLN A 101 -10.87 7.37 -1.49
C GLN A 101 -10.94 5.83 -1.47
N PRO A 102 -11.21 5.18 -2.60
CA PRO A 102 -11.23 3.72 -2.64
C PRO A 102 -9.88 3.11 -2.30
N ILE A 103 -9.90 2.10 -1.44
CA ILE A 103 -8.71 1.36 -1.04
C ILE A 103 -9.01 -0.12 -1.16
N PHE A 104 -8.15 -0.85 -1.86
CA PHE A 104 -8.29 -2.28 -2.04
C PHE A 104 -7.08 -2.98 -1.43
N GLY A 105 -7.21 -3.40 -0.17
CA GLY A 105 -6.12 -4.03 0.57
C GLY A 105 -6.06 -5.53 0.32
N VAL A 106 -4.85 -6.05 0.07
CA VAL A 106 -4.62 -7.46 -0.21
C VAL A 106 -3.70 -8.03 0.88
N CYS A 107 -4.15 -9.08 1.57
CA CYS A 107 -3.40 -9.74 2.65
C CYS A 107 -2.96 -8.72 3.71
N PHE A 108 -1.66 -8.43 3.82
CA PHE A 108 -1.13 -7.40 4.71
C PHE A 108 -1.89 -6.09 4.52
N GLY A 109 -2.21 -5.71 3.28
CA GLY A 109 -2.98 -4.50 3.00
C GLY A 109 -4.37 -4.52 3.62
N GLY A 110 -5.02 -5.68 3.64
CA GLY A 110 -6.30 -5.84 4.32
C GLY A 110 -6.17 -5.71 5.83
N GLN A 111 -5.10 -6.27 6.40
CA GLN A 111 -4.80 -6.14 7.84
C GLN A 111 -4.45 -4.69 8.20
N LEU A 112 -3.72 -4.02 7.32
CA LEU A 112 -3.39 -2.61 7.46
C LEU A 112 -4.67 -1.76 7.54
N MET A 113 -5.64 -2.05 6.69
CA MET A 113 -6.94 -1.38 6.71
C MET A 113 -7.68 -1.64 8.01
N ALA A 114 -7.68 -2.88 8.50
CA ALA A 114 -8.33 -3.20 9.76
C ALA A 114 -7.72 -2.39 10.91
N ARG A 115 -6.40 -2.29 10.95
CA ARG A 115 -5.71 -1.49 11.98
C ARG A 115 -6.03 0.01 11.81
N ALA A 116 -6.03 0.51 10.58
CA ALA A 116 -6.33 1.91 10.29
C ALA A 116 -7.76 2.30 10.73
N LEU A 117 -8.68 1.35 10.69
CA LEU A 117 -10.07 1.56 11.08
C LEU A 117 -10.31 1.33 12.58
N GLY A 118 -9.26 1.19 13.36
CA GLY A 118 -9.36 1.05 14.81
C GLY A 118 -9.45 -0.38 15.31
N GLY A 119 -9.35 -1.36 14.41
CA GLY A 119 -9.28 -2.76 14.78
C GLY A 119 -7.89 -3.15 15.27
N SER A 120 -7.74 -4.39 15.69
CA SER A 120 -6.45 -4.93 16.08
C SER A 120 -6.13 -6.17 15.26
N VAL A 121 -4.85 -6.34 14.95
CA VAL A 121 -4.37 -7.49 14.21
C VAL A 121 -3.15 -8.02 14.94
N ALA A 122 -3.13 -9.31 15.18
CA ALA A 122 -2.04 -9.97 15.85
C ALA A 122 -1.74 -11.30 15.19
N ARG A 123 -0.55 -11.81 15.45
CA ARG A 123 -0.17 -13.13 14.97
C ARG A 123 -1.11 -14.18 15.58
N ALA A 124 -1.60 -15.10 14.75
CA ALA A 124 -2.46 -16.16 15.24
C ALA A 124 -1.70 -17.06 16.22
N PRO A 125 -2.34 -17.52 17.30
CA PRO A 125 -1.71 -18.49 18.19
C PRO A 125 -1.37 -19.77 17.44
N LEU A 126 -0.25 -20.39 17.80
CA LEU A 126 0.09 -21.70 17.27
C LEU A 126 -0.83 -22.74 17.95
N SER A 127 -1.40 -23.59 17.13
CA SER A 127 -2.28 -24.67 17.63
C SER A 127 -1.56 -26.01 17.61
#